data_fb1660d379179ad19560faae94d7d82a
#
_entry.id   fb1660d379179ad19560faae94d7d82a
#
_cell.length_a   1.000
_cell.length_b   1.000
_cell.length_c   1.000
_cell.angle_alpha   90.00
_cell.angle_beta   90.00
_cell.angle_gamma   90.00
#
_symmetry.space_group_name_H-M   'P 1'
#
loop_
_entity.id
_entity.type
_entity.pdbx_description
1 polymer ?
#
loop_
_entity_poly.entity_id
_entity_poly.type
_entity_poly.pdbx_seq_one_letter_code
_entity_poly.pdbx_strand_id
1 'polypeptide(L)'
;MSRSAEQLYEEAGAQFAPALARLARAVEKNPEKARDLEQEMHCVLWTSLARFKGDCALKTWVYRVAHNVAADHVARAARGPQKVPLDEVEALPDCSDVENEAGEALALAQVGELVRRLPAIDAQVIVLWLEGESAAEIAEITGLSPGAVSVRVHRIKALLADYFASPHLTGDSA
;
A
#
# COMPACT_ATOMS: atom_id res chain seq x y z
N MET A 1 6.68 -6.40 33.12
CA MET A 1 7.99 -6.60 32.49
C MET A 1 7.95 -5.90 31.15
N SER A 2 8.86 -4.98 30.92
CA SER A 2 8.95 -4.27 29.63
C SER A 2 9.53 -5.23 28.60
N ARG A 3 8.86 -5.39 27.43
CA ARG A 3 9.39 -6.18 26.30
C ARG A 3 10.64 -5.48 25.75
N SER A 4 11.66 -6.26 25.37
CA SER A 4 12.83 -5.69 24.70
C SER A 4 12.49 -5.20 23.29
N ALA A 5 13.29 -4.27 22.74
CA ALA A 5 13.11 -3.82 21.35
C ALA A 5 13.21 -4.99 20.36
N GLU A 6 14.07 -5.97 20.64
CA GLU A 6 14.22 -7.20 19.86
C GLU A 6 12.94 -8.04 19.84
N GLN A 7 12.36 -8.30 21.01
CA GLN A 7 11.09 -9.02 21.14
C GLN A 7 9.94 -8.31 20.41
N LEU A 8 9.88 -6.98 20.52
CA LEU A 8 8.90 -6.18 19.82
C LEU A 8 9.09 -6.25 18.29
N TYR A 9 10.33 -6.28 17.82
CA TYR A 9 10.61 -6.40 16.39
C TYR A 9 10.27 -7.79 15.85
N GLU A 10 10.59 -8.86 16.58
CA GLU A 10 10.20 -10.22 16.22
C GLU A 10 8.68 -10.36 16.12
N GLU A 11 7.95 -9.83 17.10
CA GLU A 11 6.49 -9.80 17.11
C GLU A 11 5.95 -8.99 15.91
N ALA A 12 6.48 -7.80 15.69
CA ALA A 12 6.08 -6.93 14.58
C ALA A 12 6.38 -7.59 13.22
N GLY A 13 7.56 -8.19 13.06
CA GLY A 13 7.95 -8.90 11.84
C GLY A 13 7.03 -10.09 11.55
N ALA A 14 6.74 -10.91 12.55
CA ALA A 14 5.85 -12.07 12.38
C ALA A 14 4.42 -11.67 11.96
N GLN A 15 3.90 -10.55 12.48
CA GLN A 15 2.52 -10.13 12.24
C GLN A 15 2.35 -9.21 11.02
N PHE A 16 3.30 -8.30 10.78
CA PHE A 16 3.08 -7.18 9.87
C PHE A 16 3.98 -7.17 8.62
N ALA A 17 4.99 -8.05 8.52
CA ALA A 17 5.86 -8.07 7.34
C ALA A 17 5.10 -8.19 6.01
N PRO A 18 4.07 -9.04 5.85
CA PRO A 18 3.29 -9.10 4.61
C PRO A 18 2.54 -7.79 4.31
N ALA A 19 2.05 -7.09 5.33
CA ALA A 19 1.37 -5.81 5.17
C ALA A 19 2.35 -4.71 4.75
N LEU A 20 3.57 -4.68 5.33
CA LEU A 20 4.63 -3.76 4.94
C LEU A 20 5.04 -3.97 3.48
N ALA A 21 5.17 -5.23 3.04
CA ALA A 21 5.44 -5.58 1.65
C ALA A 21 4.34 -5.08 0.69
N ARG A 22 3.06 -5.22 1.07
CA ARG A 22 1.93 -4.70 0.28
C ARG A 22 1.95 -3.18 0.21
N LEU A 23 2.23 -2.49 1.33
CA LEU A 23 2.33 -1.04 1.38
C LEU A 23 3.47 -0.52 0.49
N ALA A 24 4.64 -1.14 0.56
CA ALA A 24 5.77 -0.76 -0.29
C ALA A 24 5.44 -0.91 -1.79
N ARG A 25 4.82 -2.02 -2.19
CA ARG A 25 4.39 -2.27 -3.58
C ARG A 25 3.26 -1.37 -4.06
N ALA A 26 2.42 -0.90 -3.16
CA ALA A 26 1.35 0.05 -3.49
C ALA A 26 1.89 1.45 -3.82
N VAL A 27 2.99 1.83 -3.19
CA VAL A 27 3.60 3.16 -3.31
C VAL A 27 4.69 3.21 -4.40
N GLU A 28 5.43 2.11 -4.59
CA GLU A 28 6.54 2.02 -5.54
C GLU A 28 6.22 1.01 -6.66
N LYS A 29 6.24 1.50 -7.91
CA LYS A 29 5.90 0.69 -9.09
C LYS A 29 7.02 -0.28 -9.50
N ASN A 30 8.27 0.12 -9.29
CA ASN A 30 9.42 -0.71 -9.61
C ASN A 30 9.58 -1.81 -8.55
N PRO A 31 9.57 -3.12 -8.92
CA PRO A 31 9.63 -4.21 -7.96
C PRO A 31 10.91 -4.24 -7.12
N GLU A 32 12.05 -3.86 -7.68
CA GLU A 32 13.33 -3.82 -6.97
C GLU A 32 13.33 -2.69 -5.94
N LYS A 33 12.90 -1.49 -6.35
CA LYS A 33 12.77 -0.35 -5.45
C LYS A 33 11.70 -0.57 -4.38
N ALA A 34 10.63 -1.32 -4.68
CA ALA A 34 9.64 -1.69 -3.68
C ALA A 34 10.23 -2.59 -2.60
N ARG A 35 11.13 -3.54 -2.97
CA ARG A 35 11.87 -4.35 -2.00
C ARG A 35 12.83 -3.51 -1.16
N ASP A 36 13.53 -2.56 -1.78
CA ASP A 36 14.41 -1.64 -1.05
C ASP A 36 13.61 -0.79 -0.06
N LEU A 37 12.44 -0.30 -0.47
CA LEU A 37 11.53 0.44 0.40
C LEU A 37 11.02 -0.40 1.57
N GLU A 38 10.66 -1.66 1.33
CA GLU A 38 10.27 -2.61 2.37
C GLU A 38 11.42 -2.83 3.37
N GLN A 39 12.64 -3.04 2.89
CA GLN A 39 13.82 -3.16 3.75
C GLN A 39 14.08 -1.88 4.55
N GLU A 40 13.92 -0.70 3.95
CA GLU A 40 14.04 0.58 4.65
C GLU A 40 13.00 0.69 5.78
N MET A 41 11.74 0.27 5.52
CA MET A 41 10.71 0.22 6.56
C MET A 41 11.13 -0.68 7.74
N HIS A 42 11.68 -1.86 7.47
CA HIS A 42 12.17 -2.78 8.50
C HIS A 42 13.35 -2.19 9.29
N CYS A 43 14.30 -1.55 8.64
CA CYS A 43 15.46 -0.92 9.29
C CYS A 43 15.02 0.23 10.22
N VAL A 44 14.12 1.10 9.73
CA VAL A 44 13.60 2.21 10.53
C VAL A 44 12.72 1.69 11.68
N LEU A 45 11.92 0.64 11.44
CA LEU A 45 11.13 0.00 12.48
C LEU A 45 12.02 -0.55 13.60
N TRP A 46 13.06 -1.32 13.25
CA TRP A 46 14.03 -1.85 14.20
C TRP A 46 14.60 -0.76 15.12
N THR A 47 15.09 0.32 14.53
CA THR A 47 15.70 1.43 15.30
C THR A 47 14.68 2.21 16.11
N SER A 48 13.44 2.35 15.61
CA SER A 48 12.38 3.10 16.27
C SER A 48 11.78 2.39 17.47
N LEU A 49 11.76 1.06 17.47
CA LEU A 49 11.20 0.26 18.57
C LEU A 49 11.96 0.41 19.89
N ALA A 50 13.24 0.80 19.86
CA ALA A 50 13.98 1.17 21.05
C ALA A 50 13.38 2.37 21.80
N ARG A 51 12.58 3.20 21.12
CA ARG A 51 11.87 4.38 21.67
C ARG A 51 10.38 4.15 21.90
N PHE A 52 9.88 2.96 21.58
CA PHE A 52 8.48 2.62 21.78
C PHE A 52 8.15 2.51 23.26
N LYS A 53 7.25 3.35 23.74
CA LYS A 53 6.86 3.42 25.17
C LYS A 53 5.53 2.73 25.47
N GLY A 54 4.81 2.26 24.43
CA GLY A 54 3.49 1.68 24.61
C GLY A 54 2.35 2.70 24.69
N ASP A 55 2.60 3.95 24.28
CA ASP A 55 1.58 5.02 24.26
C ASP A 55 0.49 4.77 23.18
N CYS A 56 0.73 3.85 22.27
CA CYS A 56 -0.24 3.38 21.28
C CYS A 56 -0.07 1.85 21.08
N ALA A 57 -0.98 1.23 20.35
CA ALA A 57 -0.84 -0.17 19.97
C ALA A 57 0.43 -0.37 19.10
N LEU A 58 1.08 -1.53 19.23
CA LEU A 58 2.26 -1.88 18.42
C LEU A 58 1.92 -1.79 16.91
N LYS A 59 0.75 -2.27 16.51
CA LYS A 59 0.21 -2.15 15.15
C LYS A 59 0.22 -0.70 14.64
N THR A 60 -0.31 0.23 15.41
CA THR A 60 -0.33 1.66 15.07
C THR A 60 1.07 2.23 14.90
N TRP A 61 1.99 1.84 15.78
CA TRP A 61 3.40 2.24 15.68
C TRP A 61 4.05 1.75 14.39
N VAL A 62 3.88 0.46 14.08
CA VAL A 62 4.42 -0.18 12.85
C VAL A 62 3.93 0.54 11.60
N TYR A 63 2.61 0.73 11.48
CA TYR A 63 2.04 1.39 10.31
C TYR A 63 2.40 2.87 10.21
N ARG A 64 2.53 3.57 11.32
CA ARG A 64 2.99 4.97 11.33
C ARG A 64 4.44 5.09 10.85
N VAL A 65 5.32 4.20 11.30
CA VAL A 65 6.70 4.14 10.80
C VAL A 65 6.72 3.86 9.30
N ALA A 66 5.99 2.85 8.84
CA ALA A 66 5.90 2.49 7.43
C ALA A 66 5.34 3.64 6.56
N HIS A 67 4.29 4.31 7.04
CA HIS A 67 3.72 5.48 6.38
C HIS A 67 4.74 6.60 6.21
N ASN A 68 5.48 6.94 7.28
CA ASN A 68 6.49 7.99 7.24
C ASN A 68 7.61 7.65 6.26
N VAL A 69 8.11 6.41 6.27
CA VAL A 69 9.15 5.95 5.34
C VAL A 69 8.64 6.01 3.89
N ALA A 70 7.40 5.58 3.63
CA ALA A 70 6.78 5.67 2.31
C ALA A 70 6.61 7.12 1.84
N ALA A 71 6.16 8.02 2.72
CA ALA A 71 6.02 9.45 2.42
C ALA A 71 7.38 10.10 2.09
N ASP A 72 8.42 9.77 2.84
CA ASP A 72 9.78 10.24 2.57
C ASP A 72 10.33 9.70 1.26
N HIS A 73 10.06 8.43 0.93
CA HIS A 73 10.42 7.82 -0.35
C HIS A 73 9.80 8.58 -1.53
N VAL A 74 8.49 8.84 -1.47
CA VAL A 74 7.76 9.60 -2.50
C VAL A 74 8.29 11.03 -2.61
N ALA A 75 8.54 11.70 -1.50
CA ALA A 75 9.09 13.05 -1.48
C ALA A 75 10.51 13.12 -2.08
N ARG A 76 11.34 12.11 -1.84
CA ARG A 76 12.68 12.00 -2.45
C ARG A 76 12.59 11.77 -3.96
N ALA A 77 11.69 10.91 -4.42
CA ALA A 77 11.47 10.65 -5.83
C ALA A 77 10.97 11.89 -6.59
N ALA A 78 10.12 12.71 -5.97
CA ALA A 78 9.63 13.96 -6.55
C ALA A 78 10.71 15.06 -6.69
N ARG A 79 11.79 15.00 -5.89
CA ARG A 79 12.93 15.95 -5.95
C ARG A 79 14.01 15.53 -6.93
N GLY A 80 13.99 14.28 -7.42
CA GLY A 80 14.94 13.79 -8.43
C GLY A 80 14.74 14.47 -9.78
N PRO A 81 15.69 14.35 -10.73
CA PRO A 81 15.49 14.87 -12.08
C PRO A 81 14.21 14.27 -12.66
N GLN A 82 13.26 15.13 -12.99
CA GLN A 82 12.00 14.72 -13.62
C GLN A 82 12.35 14.00 -14.92
N LYS A 83 12.28 12.67 -14.89
CA LYS A 83 12.08 11.91 -16.12
C LYS A 83 10.67 12.26 -16.54
N VAL A 84 10.57 13.00 -17.65
CA VAL A 84 9.31 13.25 -18.35
C VAL A 84 8.58 11.92 -18.44
N PRO A 85 7.32 11.81 -17.97
CA PRO A 85 6.54 10.61 -18.20
C PRO A 85 6.39 10.47 -19.72
N LEU A 86 7.06 9.49 -20.30
CA LEU A 86 6.67 9.03 -21.59
C LEU A 86 5.28 8.41 -21.38
N ASP A 87 4.29 8.92 -22.10
CA ASP A 87 2.96 8.33 -22.18
C ASP A 87 3.08 6.92 -22.78
N GLU A 88 3.43 5.97 -21.94
CA GLU A 88 3.20 4.57 -22.22
C GLU A 88 1.98 4.14 -21.42
N VAL A 89 0.83 4.30 -22.07
CA VAL A 89 -0.33 3.48 -21.80
C VAL A 89 0.05 2.08 -22.28
N GLU A 90 0.80 1.34 -21.47
CA GLU A 90 0.91 -0.09 -21.66
C GLU A 90 -0.47 -0.68 -21.45
N ALA A 91 -1.02 -1.23 -22.54
CA ALA A 91 -2.23 -2.01 -22.51
C ALA A 91 -2.11 -3.10 -21.43
N LEU A 92 -3.12 -3.17 -20.58
CA LEU A 92 -3.26 -4.26 -19.61
C LEU A 92 -3.22 -5.59 -20.39
N PRO A 93 -2.52 -6.61 -19.89
CA PRO A 93 -2.56 -7.92 -20.51
C PRO A 93 -3.99 -8.42 -20.58
N ASP A 94 -4.37 -8.86 -21.76
CA ASP A 94 -5.67 -9.42 -22.08
C ASP A 94 -5.90 -10.67 -21.24
N CYS A 95 -6.95 -10.66 -20.44
CA CYS A 95 -7.30 -11.74 -19.53
C CYS A 95 -8.44 -12.55 -20.10
N SER A 96 -8.14 -13.36 -21.09
CA SER A 96 -9.03 -14.43 -21.51
C SER A 96 -8.55 -15.77 -20.97
N ASP A 97 -9.45 -16.41 -20.24
CA ASP A 97 -9.46 -17.82 -19.86
C ASP A 97 -8.35 -18.35 -18.94
N VAL A 98 -8.62 -18.38 -17.63
CA VAL A 98 -8.14 -19.46 -16.76
C VAL A 98 -9.09 -19.69 -15.58
N GLU A 99 -9.32 -20.96 -15.25
CA GLU A 99 -10.21 -21.51 -14.24
C GLU A 99 -10.12 -20.86 -12.84
N ASN A 100 -11.20 -20.94 -12.07
CA ASN A 100 -11.57 -20.20 -10.85
C ASN A 100 -10.47 -19.74 -9.87
N GLU A 101 -9.43 -20.52 -9.57
CA GLU A 101 -8.36 -20.11 -8.66
C GLU A 101 -7.37 -19.11 -9.32
N ALA A 102 -7.15 -19.26 -10.61
CA ALA A 102 -6.38 -18.31 -11.39
C ALA A 102 -7.13 -16.98 -11.58
N GLY A 103 -8.47 -17.02 -11.60
CA GLY A 103 -9.32 -15.82 -11.69
C GLY A 103 -9.18 -14.92 -10.45
N GLU A 104 -9.13 -15.46 -9.24
CA GLU A 104 -8.93 -14.68 -8.02
C GLU A 104 -7.52 -14.05 -7.96
N ALA A 105 -6.49 -14.82 -8.27
CA ALA A 105 -5.12 -14.33 -8.31
C ALA A 105 -4.95 -13.19 -9.34
N LEU A 106 -5.62 -13.32 -10.48
CA LEU A 106 -5.62 -12.30 -11.52
C LEU A 106 -6.39 -11.06 -11.11
N ALA A 107 -7.57 -11.21 -10.48
CA ALA A 107 -8.33 -10.08 -9.94
C ALA A 107 -7.53 -9.32 -8.88
N LEU A 108 -6.83 -10.02 -7.98
CA LEU A 108 -5.95 -9.41 -7.00
C LEU A 108 -4.77 -8.66 -7.64
N ALA A 109 -4.18 -9.22 -8.69
CA ALA A 109 -3.12 -8.55 -9.44
C ALA A 109 -3.62 -7.26 -10.13
N GLN A 110 -4.84 -7.27 -10.68
CA GLN A 110 -5.49 -6.11 -11.27
C GLN A 110 -5.80 -5.03 -10.23
N VAL A 111 -6.31 -5.41 -9.05
CA VAL A 111 -6.49 -4.48 -7.93
C VAL A 111 -5.17 -3.84 -7.54
N GLY A 112 -4.10 -4.64 -7.40
CA GLY A 112 -2.76 -4.14 -7.10
C GLY A 112 -2.26 -3.13 -8.14
N GLU A 113 -2.50 -3.38 -9.42
CA GLU A 113 -2.12 -2.45 -10.49
C GLU A 113 -2.92 -1.15 -10.44
N LEU A 114 -4.22 -1.22 -10.18
CA LEU A 114 -5.06 -0.04 -10.01
C LEU A 114 -4.64 0.79 -8.80
N VAL A 115 -4.33 0.14 -7.67
CA VAL A 115 -3.84 0.82 -6.47
C VAL A 115 -2.52 1.56 -6.75
N ARG A 116 -1.61 0.98 -7.51
CA ARG A 116 -0.34 1.62 -7.92
C ARG A 116 -0.51 2.86 -8.81
N ARG A 117 -1.68 3.02 -9.44
CA ARG A 117 -2.01 4.22 -10.24
C ARG A 117 -2.60 5.36 -9.40
N LEU A 118 -3.02 5.08 -8.19
CA LEU A 118 -3.53 6.09 -7.27
C LEU A 118 -2.40 7.02 -6.78
N PRO A 119 -2.72 8.25 -6.37
CA PRO A 119 -1.80 9.07 -5.59
C PRO A 119 -1.29 8.28 -4.38
N ALA A 120 -0.04 8.48 -4.00
CA ALA A 120 0.63 7.69 -2.96
C ALA A 120 -0.14 7.66 -1.62
N ILE A 121 -0.76 8.78 -1.23
CA ILE A 121 -1.58 8.83 0.00
C ILE A 121 -2.85 8.00 -0.13
N ASP A 122 -3.48 7.99 -1.29
CA ASP A 122 -4.68 7.19 -1.56
C ASP A 122 -4.36 5.70 -1.60
N ALA A 123 -3.22 5.33 -2.20
CA ALA A 123 -2.71 3.96 -2.19
C ALA A 123 -2.44 3.46 -0.76
N GLN A 124 -1.84 4.28 0.08
CA GLN A 124 -1.60 3.92 1.49
C GLN A 124 -2.91 3.78 2.27
N VAL A 125 -3.84 4.71 2.11
CA VAL A 125 -5.15 4.67 2.78
C VAL A 125 -5.92 3.40 2.42
N ILE A 126 -5.98 3.04 1.15
CA ILE A 126 -6.73 1.85 0.73
C ILE A 126 -6.06 0.55 1.20
N VAL A 127 -4.72 0.48 1.20
CA VAL A 127 -4.00 -0.69 1.73
C VAL A 127 -4.27 -0.86 3.22
N LEU A 128 -4.16 0.20 4.01
CA LEU A 128 -4.47 0.15 5.46
C LEU A 128 -5.92 -0.27 5.72
N TRP A 129 -6.86 0.22 4.90
CA TRP A 129 -8.26 -0.20 5.01
C TRP A 129 -8.43 -1.70 4.69
N LEU A 130 -7.73 -2.22 3.67
CA LEU A 130 -7.73 -3.65 3.33
C LEU A 130 -7.06 -4.52 4.41
N GLU A 131 -6.13 -3.96 5.17
CA GLU A 131 -5.53 -4.61 6.36
C GLU A 131 -6.48 -4.60 7.58
N GLY A 132 -7.67 -4.04 7.43
CA GLY A 132 -8.69 -4.03 8.48
C GLY A 132 -8.66 -2.83 9.41
N GLU A 133 -7.88 -1.79 9.09
CA GLU A 133 -7.83 -0.58 9.90
C GLU A 133 -9.11 0.26 9.73
N SER A 134 -9.63 0.79 10.83
CA SER A 134 -10.75 1.73 10.81
C SER A 134 -10.33 3.11 10.30
N ALA A 135 -11.29 3.94 9.91
CA ALA A 135 -11.02 5.32 9.49
C ALA A 135 -10.31 6.14 10.59
N ALA A 136 -10.61 5.89 11.85
CA ALA A 136 -9.95 6.54 12.97
C ALA A 136 -8.50 6.10 13.14
N GLU A 137 -8.21 4.80 13.01
CA GLU A 137 -6.86 4.24 13.06
C GLU A 137 -6.01 4.73 11.87
N ILE A 138 -6.57 4.73 10.66
CA ILE A 138 -5.88 5.26 9.48
C ILE A 138 -5.59 6.76 9.63
N ALA A 139 -6.52 7.52 10.20
CA ALA A 139 -6.32 8.93 10.50
C ALA A 139 -5.15 9.14 11.49
N GLU A 140 -5.07 8.32 12.53
CA GLU A 140 -3.98 8.35 13.49
C GLU A 140 -2.62 8.00 12.85
N ILE A 141 -2.61 7.05 11.92
CA ILE A 141 -1.40 6.62 11.18
C ILE A 141 -0.93 7.70 10.21
N THR A 142 -1.84 8.26 9.43
CA THR A 142 -1.51 9.11 8.27
C THR A 142 -1.51 10.61 8.57
N GLY A 143 -2.10 11.01 9.70
CA GLY A 143 -2.30 12.43 10.04
C GLY A 143 -3.49 13.09 9.32
N LEU A 144 -4.27 12.33 8.57
CA LEU A 144 -5.52 12.79 7.96
C LEU A 144 -6.63 12.86 9.02
N SER A 145 -7.72 13.60 8.72
CA SER A 145 -8.93 13.49 9.54
C SER A 145 -9.70 12.20 9.23
N PRO A 146 -10.45 11.64 10.18
CA PRO A 146 -11.28 10.45 9.93
C PRO A 146 -12.29 10.65 8.79
N GLY A 147 -12.86 11.85 8.67
CA GLY A 147 -13.75 12.22 7.58
C GLY A 147 -13.04 12.20 6.21
N ALA A 148 -11.82 12.74 6.13
CA ALA A 148 -11.03 12.70 4.91
C ALA A 148 -10.66 11.27 4.50
N VAL A 149 -10.35 10.40 5.47
CA VAL A 149 -10.09 8.97 5.24
C VAL A 149 -11.35 8.30 4.66
N SER A 150 -12.50 8.49 5.28
CA SER A 150 -13.77 7.89 4.85
C SER A 150 -14.14 8.30 3.42
N VAL A 151 -14.00 9.57 3.08
CA VAL A 151 -14.23 10.08 1.72
C VAL A 151 -13.29 9.44 0.70
N ARG A 152 -11.99 9.32 1.03
CA ARG A 152 -11.00 8.69 0.16
C ARG A 152 -11.32 7.21 -0.07
N VAL A 153 -11.57 6.46 0.99
CA VAL A 153 -11.93 5.04 0.89
C VAL A 153 -13.19 4.85 0.03
N HIS A 154 -14.22 5.66 0.26
CA HIS A 154 -15.46 5.59 -0.53
C HIS A 154 -15.20 5.85 -2.02
N ARG A 155 -14.44 6.90 -2.34
CA ARG A 155 -14.08 7.24 -3.73
C ARG A 155 -13.27 6.13 -4.40
N ILE A 156 -12.27 5.58 -3.71
CA ILE A 156 -11.43 4.53 -4.27
C ILE A 156 -12.24 3.25 -4.50
N LYS A 157 -13.11 2.88 -3.56
CA LYS A 157 -14.01 1.73 -3.72
C LYS A 157 -14.94 1.90 -4.94
N ALA A 158 -15.47 3.11 -5.16
CA ALA A 158 -16.28 3.39 -6.34
C ALA A 158 -15.47 3.25 -7.63
N LEU A 159 -14.24 3.76 -7.68
CA LEU A 159 -13.34 3.61 -8.84
C LEU A 159 -13.02 2.13 -9.14
N LEU A 160 -12.76 1.33 -8.12
CA LEU A 160 -12.52 -0.11 -8.27
C LEU A 160 -13.79 -0.83 -8.76
N ALA A 161 -14.96 -0.50 -8.19
CA ALA A 161 -16.23 -1.09 -8.61
C ALA A 161 -16.55 -0.77 -10.07
N ASP A 162 -16.36 0.46 -10.50
CA ASP A 162 -16.57 0.90 -11.88
C ASP A 162 -15.64 0.18 -12.85
N TYR A 163 -14.38 -0.02 -12.46
CA TYR A 163 -13.41 -0.76 -13.26
C TYR A 163 -13.84 -2.22 -13.51
N PHE A 164 -14.30 -2.91 -12.46
CA PHE A 164 -14.73 -4.31 -12.57
C PHE A 164 -16.14 -4.47 -13.13
N ALA A 165 -16.99 -3.44 -13.08
CA ALA A 165 -18.32 -3.46 -13.66
C ALA A 165 -18.31 -3.12 -15.17
N SER A 166 -17.30 -2.40 -15.65
CA SER A 166 -17.15 -2.12 -17.07
C SER A 166 -16.65 -3.38 -17.76
N PRO A 167 -17.44 -3.98 -18.70
CA PRO A 167 -16.89 -5.04 -19.54
C PRO A 167 -15.75 -4.40 -20.33
N HIS A 168 -14.52 -4.78 -20.02
CA HIS A 168 -13.42 -4.47 -20.92
C HIS A 168 -13.79 -5.11 -22.25
N LEU A 169 -14.12 -4.28 -23.20
CA LEU A 169 -14.53 -4.69 -24.55
C LEU A 169 -13.53 -5.72 -25.05
N THR A 170 -13.91 -6.98 -24.96
CA THR A 170 -13.36 -8.02 -25.83
C THR A 170 -13.56 -7.52 -27.24
N GLY A 171 -12.45 -7.15 -27.88
CA GLY A 171 -12.47 -6.68 -29.24
C GLY A 171 -13.13 -7.70 -30.12
N ASP A 172 -14.37 -7.39 -30.48
CA ASP A 172 -15.02 -8.00 -31.62
C ASP A 172 -14.44 -7.31 -32.87
N SER A 173 -13.49 -7.98 -33.46
CA SER A 173 -13.02 -7.66 -34.79
C SER A 173 -13.60 -8.71 -35.72
N ALA A 174 -14.75 -8.39 -36.29
CA ALA A 174 -15.22 -9.04 -37.52
C ALA A 174 -14.36 -8.64 -38.73
#